data_33220c9b7c1eb1e3d9d5c85bb728b5c7
#
_entry.id   33220c9b7c1eb1e3d9d5c85bb728b5c7
#
_cell.length_a   1.000
_cell.length_b   1.000
_cell.length_c   1.000
_cell.angle_alpha   90.00
_cell.angle_beta   90.00
_cell.angle_gamma   90.00
#
_symmetry.space_group_name_H-M   'P 1'
#
loop_
_entity.id
_entity.type
_entity.pdbx_description
1 polymer ?
#
loop_
_entity_poly.entity_id
_entity_poly.type
_entity_poly.pdbx_seq_one_letter_code
_entity_poly.pdbx_strand_id
1 'polypeptide(L)'
;MRGLLSTEVETVGGRTMFFDKNITFFGLNASDRTDALRQMALSLKEANLVTSSFEKGVLEREECFPTGLAVGTFGLAIPHTDSDKVIAPQIAFASLKNPVKFRLMGNGEEEVDVSLIFMLALKKSEDQITMLQRLMEIFQNQELLKEFAECKSLEDFDQLLKQVELE
;
A
#
# COMPACT_ATOMS: atom_id res chain seq x y z
N MET A 1 16.13 -10.60 25.67
CA MET A 1 15.71 -10.47 25.17
C MET A 1 15.79 -9.87 24.29
N ARG A 2 15.70 -9.88 23.91
CA ARG A 2 15.70 -9.36 22.93
C ARG A 2 14.74 -8.50 22.85
N GLY A 3 14.21 -8.22 23.58
CA GLY A 3 13.17 -7.43 23.48
C GLY A 3 13.46 -6.36 22.71
N LEU A 4 14.35 -6.03 22.74
CA LEU A 4 14.51 -5.10 22.08
C LEU A 4 14.61 -5.37 20.88
N LEU A 5 14.78 -6.37 20.76
CA LEU A 5 14.78 -6.66 19.63
C LEU A 5 13.77 -6.23 19.04
N SER A 6 12.91 -5.91 19.62
CA SER A 6 11.75 -5.41 19.05
C SER A 6 11.97 -4.26 18.20
N THR A 7 13.03 -3.61 18.37
CA THR A 7 13.26 -2.50 17.50
C THR A 7 13.84 -2.97 16.22
N GLU A 8 14.20 -4.23 16.15
CA GLU A 8 14.71 -4.72 14.91
C GLU A 8 13.57 -5.14 14.07
N VAL A 9 13.56 -4.70 12.87
CA VAL A 9 12.56 -5.13 11.92
C VAL A 9 13.06 -6.43 11.33
N GLU A 10 12.27 -7.46 11.49
CA GLU A 10 12.65 -8.74 10.95
C GLU A 10 12.63 -8.70 9.45
N THR A 11 13.59 -9.33 8.83
CA THR A 11 13.62 -9.41 7.37
C THR A 11 13.57 -10.88 6.96
N VAL A 12 12.90 -11.10 5.84
CA VAL A 12 12.82 -12.42 5.25
C VAL A 12 13.21 -12.23 3.79
N GLY A 13 14.29 -12.86 3.38
CA GLY A 13 14.75 -12.69 2.01
C GLY A 13 15.18 -11.27 1.70
N GLY A 14 15.65 -10.54 2.72
CA GLY A 14 16.08 -9.17 2.52
C GLY A 14 15.00 -8.12 2.65
N ARG A 15 13.81 -8.52 3.12
CA ARG A 15 12.70 -7.58 3.27
C ARG A 15 12.23 -7.51 4.70
N THR A 16 11.58 -6.40 5.02
CA THR A 16 10.97 -6.25 6.33
C THR A 16 9.72 -7.10 6.42
N MET A 17 9.20 -7.24 7.62
CA MET A 17 7.97 -7.97 7.84
C MET A 17 6.78 -7.35 7.12
N PHE A 18 6.89 -6.10 6.70
CA PHE A 18 5.77 -5.42 6.04
C PHE A 18 5.66 -5.78 4.55
N PHE A 19 6.71 -6.35 3.97
CA PHE A 19 6.70 -6.69 2.55
C PHE A 19 7.13 -8.13 2.28
N ASP A 20 7.30 -8.93 3.32
CA ASP A 20 7.92 -10.25 3.18
C ASP A 20 7.04 -11.28 2.47
N LYS A 21 5.73 -11.04 2.36
CA LYS A 21 4.84 -11.99 1.72
C LYS A 21 4.61 -11.71 0.24
N ASN A 22 5.24 -10.68 -0.29
CA ASN A 22 5.21 -10.38 -1.73
C ASN A 22 3.81 -10.20 -2.29
N ILE A 23 3.01 -9.38 -1.62
CA ILE A 23 1.68 -9.05 -2.13
C ILE A 23 1.85 -7.87 -3.08
N THR A 24 2.26 -8.18 -4.30
CA THR A 24 2.60 -7.16 -5.28
C THR A 24 1.92 -7.44 -6.61
N PHE A 25 1.52 -6.38 -7.28
CA PHE A 25 0.89 -6.46 -8.59
C PHE A 25 1.62 -5.46 -9.48
N PHE A 26 2.26 -5.95 -10.53
CA PHE A 26 2.95 -5.08 -11.47
C PHE A 26 2.12 -5.02 -12.74
N GLY A 27 1.40 -3.91 -12.92
CA GLY A 27 0.48 -3.76 -14.04
C GLY A 27 -0.88 -4.37 -13.77
N LEU A 28 -1.43 -4.12 -12.58
CA LEU A 28 -2.74 -4.63 -12.20
C LEU A 28 -3.81 -4.11 -13.16
N ASN A 29 -4.63 -5.01 -13.67
CA ASN A 29 -5.73 -4.64 -14.55
C ASN A 29 -6.99 -4.54 -13.70
N ALA A 30 -7.50 -3.33 -13.53
CA ALA A 30 -8.69 -3.08 -12.72
C ALA A 30 -9.62 -2.16 -13.49
N SER A 31 -10.91 -2.42 -13.39
CA SER A 31 -11.91 -1.64 -14.11
C SER A 31 -12.21 -0.31 -13.42
N ASP A 32 -12.08 -0.27 -12.10
CA ASP A 32 -12.30 0.95 -11.31
C ASP A 32 -11.63 0.76 -9.96
N ARG A 33 -11.78 1.78 -9.08
CA ARG A 33 -11.12 1.71 -7.78
C ARG A 33 -11.65 0.58 -6.92
N THR A 34 -12.93 0.29 -7.00
CA THR A 34 -13.52 -0.80 -6.21
C THR A 34 -12.90 -2.13 -6.62
N ASP A 35 -12.77 -2.34 -7.94
CA ASP A 35 -12.17 -3.57 -8.45
C ASP A 35 -10.71 -3.69 -8.00
N ALA A 36 -9.95 -2.61 -8.08
CA ALA A 36 -8.56 -2.60 -7.64
C ALA A 36 -8.46 -2.95 -6.16
N LEU A 37 -9.28 -2.30 -5.33
CA LEU A 37 -9.25 -2.53 -3.90
C LEU A 37 -9.63 -3.97 -3.56
N ARG A 38 -10.61 -4.53 -4.26
CA ARG A 38 -11.02 -5.90 -4.02
C ARG A 38 -9.94 -6.90 -4.38
N GLN A 39 -9.28 -6.71 -5.51
CA GLN A 39 -8.23 -7.63 -5.92
C GLN A 39 -7.09 -7.63 -4.91
N MET A 40 -6.69 -6.46 -4.45
CA MET A 40 -5.59 -6.36 -3.49
C MET A 40 -5.99 -6.93 -2.14
N ALA A 41 -7.20 -6.61 -1.67
CA ALA A 41 -7.68 -7.11 -0.38
C ALA A 41 -7.84 -8.63 -0.42
N LEU A 42 -8.32 -9.17 -1.53
CA LEU A 42 -8.48 -10.61 -1.68
C LEU A 42 -7.13 -11.32 -1.59
N SER A 43 -6.11 -10.75 -2.20
CA SER A 43 -4.78 -11.35 -2.16
C SER A 43 -4.26 -11.38 -0.71
N LEU A 44 -4.50 -10.32 0.05
CA LEU A 44 -4.11 -10.31 1.46
C LEU A 44 -4.89 -11.35 2.26
N LYS A 45 -6.17 -11.51 1.96
CA LYS A 45 -7.00 -12.49 2.67
C LYS A 45 -6.57 -13.92 2.35
N GLU A 46 -6.29 -14.19 1.08
CA GLU A 46 -5.87 -15.53 0.69
C GLU A 46 -4.53 -15.91 1.28
N ALA A 47 -3.70 -14.93 1.60
CA ALA A 47 -2.45 -15.18 2.29
C ALA A 47 -2.62 -15.22 3.81
N ASN A 48 -3.86 -15.16 4.32
CA ASN A 48 -4.19 -15.20 5.74
C ASN A 48 -3.58 -14.04 6.53
N LEU A 49 -3.47 -12.89 5.89
CA LEU A 49 -2.88 -11.72 6.52
C LEU A 49 -3.94 -10.76 7.08
N VAL A 50 -5.18 -10.90 6.61
CA VAL A 50 -6.28 -10.07 7.08
C VAL A 50 -7.52 -10.93 7.29
N THR A 51 -8.48 -10.41 8.07
CA THR A 51 -9.73 -11.12 8.32
C THR A 51 -10.67 -10.98 7.13
N SER A 52 -11.77 -11.74 7.15
CA SER A 52 -12.75 -11.68 6.07
C SER A 52 -13.48 -10.35 6.01
N SER A 53 -13.38 -9.52 7.06
CA SER A 53 -14.03 -8.21 7.07
C SER A 53 -13.13 -7.09 6.57
N PHE A 54 -11.87 -7.39 6.23
CA PHE A 54 -10.93 -6.36 5.80
C PHE A 54 -11.37 -5.69 4.50
N GLU A 55 -11.78 -6.49 3.53
CA GLU A 55 -12.18 -5.93 2.23
C GLU A 55 -13.33 -4.94 2.40
N LYS A 56 -14.38 -5.34 3.13
CA LYS A 56 -15.50 -4.45 3.35
C LYS A 56 -15.07 -3.20 4.10
N GLY A 57 -14.19 -3.36 5.08
CA GLY A 57 -13.69 -2.23 5.85
C GLY A 57 -12.95 -1.23 4.99
N VAL A 58 -12.09 -1.72 4.10
CA VAL A 58 -11.33 -0.83 3.20
C VAL A 58 -12.28 -0.10 2.27
N LEU A 59 -13.26 -0.81 1.69
CA LEU A 59 -14.20 -0.19 0.76
C LEU A 59 -15.03 0.88 1.44
N GLU A 60 -15.52 0.61 2.64
CA GLU A 60 -16.32 1.57 3.39
C GLU A 60 -15.50 2.77 3.80
N ARG A 61 -14.27 2.52 4.25
CA ARG A 61 -13.43 3.64 4.69
C ARG A 61 -13.04 4.52 3.52
N GLU A 62 -12.77 3.92 2.36
CA GLU A 62 -12.41 4.72 1.19
C GLU A 62 -13.55 5.64 0.75
N GLU A 63 -14.80 5.20 0.95
CA GLU A 63 -15.95 6.04 0.64
C GLU A 63 -16.04 7.22 1.59
N CYS A 64 -15.77 7.01 2.87
CA CYS A 64 -15.91 8.05 3.87
C CYS A 64 -14.66 8.92 4.00
N PHE A 65 -13.50 8.33 3.83
CA PHE A 65 -12.21 9.01 3.99
C PHE A 65 -11.29 8.63 2.84
N PRO A 66 -11.47 9.29 1.69
CA PRO A 66 -10.70 8.94 0.49
C PRO A 66 -9.20 9.12 0.70
N THR A 67 -8.41 8.28 0.03
CA THR A 67 -6.96 8.31 0.17
C THR A 67 -6.23 8.65 -1.11
N GLY A 68 -6.92 9.14 -2.12
CA GLY A 68 -6.26 9.53 -3.37
C GLY A 68 -5.41 10.77 -3.18
N LEU A 69 -4.24 10.76 -3.80
CA LEU A 69 -3.28 11.86 -3.71
C LEU A 69 -2.79 12.21 -5.10
N ALA A 70 -2.69 13.52 -5.36
CA ALA A 70 -2.10 14.01 -6.60
C ALA A 70 -0.73 14.56 -6.27
N VAL A 71 0.33 13.96 -6.81
CA VAL A 71 1.69 14.38 -6.54
C VAL A 71 2.40 14.55 -7.88
N GLY A 72 2.58 15.79 -8.29
CA GLY A 72 3.17 16.07 -9.59
C GLY A 72 2.32 15.45 -10.69
N THR A 73 2.92 14.58 -11.49
CA THR A 73 2.21 13.91 -12.57
C THR A 73 1.63 12.57 -12.15
N PHE A 74 1.80 12.19 -10.89
CA PHE A 74 1.34 10.88 -10.41
C PHE A 74 0.12 11.00 -9.53
N GLY A 75 -0.78 10.02 -9.65
CA GLY A 75 -1.85 9.82 -8.69
C GLY A 75 -1.58 8.56 -7.91
N LEU A 76 -1.75 8.62 -6.60
CA LEU A 76 -1.50 7.50 -5.71
C LEU A 76 -2.67 7.32 -4.77
N ALA A 77 -2.74 6.14 -4.15
CA ALA A 77 -3.71 5.89 -3.11
C ALA A 77 -3.08 5.05 -2.01
N ILE A 78 -3.52 5.29 -0.77
CA ILE A 78 -3.02 4.57 0.39
C ILE A 78 -4.18 4.02 1.21
N PRO A 79 -4.98 3.11 0.61
CA PRO A 79 -6.15 2.57 1.29
C PRO A 79 -5.78 1.73 2.50
N HIS A 80 -6.63 1.77 3.52
CA HIS A 80 -6.43 0.99 4.74
C HIS A 80 -7.75 0.96 5.51
N THR A 81 -7.76 0.22 6.62
CA THR A 81 -8.91 0.19 7.52
C THR A 81 -8.41 -0.06 8.92
N ASP A 82 -9.33 -0.32 9.85
CA ASP A 82 -8.98 -0.49 11.26
C ASP A 82 -8.08 -1.70 11.46
N SER A 83 -7.16 -1.57 12.40
CA SER A 83 -6.14 -2.59 12.64
C SER A 83 -6.72 -3.89 13.19
N ASP A 84 -7.94 -3.87 13.75
CA ASP A 84 -8.55 -5.09 14.27
C ASP A 84 -8.91 -6.07 13.15
N LYS A 85 -8.87 -5.64 11.90
CA LYS A 85 -9.14 -6.50 10.75
C LYS A 85 -7.87 -7.10 10.15
N VAL A 86 -6.73 -6.87 10.78
CA VAL A 86 -5.43 -7.35 10.31
C VAL A 86 -4.96 -8.50 11.19
N ILE A 87 -4.52 -9.60 10.58
CA ILE A 87 -3.99 -10.75 11.30
C ILE A 87 -2.47 -10.60 11.46
N ALA A 88 -1.79 -10.30 10.37
CA ALA A 88 -0.35 -10.08 10.38
C ALA A 88 -0.03 -8.89 9.50
N PRO A 89 0.91 -8.03 9.91
CA PRO A 89 1.15 -6.79 9.18
C PRO A 89 1.72 -7.04 7.79
N GLN A 90 1.23 -6.30 6.81
CA GLN A 90 1.73 -6.39 5.46
C GLN A 90 1.32 -5.15 4.70
N ILE A 91 2.08 -4.79 3.68
CA ILE A 91 1.72 -3.73 2.76
C ILE A 91 1.65 -4.34 1.38
N ALA A 92 0.50 -4.17 0.72
CA ALA A 92 0.32 -4.64 -0.65
C ALA A 92 0.60 -3.48 -1.59
N PHE A 93 1.29 -3.76 -2.67
CA PHE A 93 1.65 -2.76 -3.66
C PHE A 93 1.05 -3.11 -5.01
N ALA A 94 0.58 -2.10 -5.73
CA ALA A 94 0.14 -2.29 -7.10
C ALA A 94 0.53 -1.10 -7.95
N SER A 95 1.13 -1.37 -9.11
CA SER A 95 1.13 -0.42 -10.19
C SER A 95 -0.02 -0.84 -11.10
N LEU A 96 -0.74 0.12 -11.67
CA LEU A 96 -1.92 -0.18 -12.46
C LEU A 96 -1.60 -0.13 -13.93
N LYS A 97 -2.19 -1.09 -14.67
CA LYS A 97 -2.03 -1.11 -16.11
C LYS A 97 -2.61 0.17 -16.73
N ASN A 98 -3.78 0.56 -16.26
CA ASN A 98 -4.40 1.81 -16.64
C ASN A 98 -4.83 2.52 -15.36
N PRO A 99 -4.69 3.84 -15.29
CA PRO A 99 -5.09 4.55 -14.07
C PRO A 99 -6.58 4.39 -13.79
N VAL A 100 -6.94 4.39 -12.52
CA VAL A 100 -8.34 4.38 -12.12
C VAL A 100 -8.59 5.58 -11.21
N LYS A 101 -9.82 6.03 -11.18
CA LYS A 101 -10.17 7.23 -10.43
C LYS A 101 -10.37 6.92 -8.96
N PHE A 102 -9.71 7.70 -8.12
CA PHE A 102 -9.95 7.72 -6.68
C PHE A 102 -10.36 9.13 -6.30
N ARG A 103 -11.08 9.26 -5.20
CA ARG A 103 -11.40 10.57 -4.69
C ARG A 103 -10.20 11.09 -3.90
N LEU A 104 -10.03 12.41 -3.93
CA LEU A 104 -8.89 13.03 -3.27
C LEU A 104 -9.04 13.04 -1.76
N MET A 105 -7.94 12.80 -1.07
CA MET A 105 -7.88 12.91 0.38
C MET A 105 -8.16 14.37 0.74
N GLY A 106 -9.09 14.55 1.67
CA GLY A 106 -9.44 15.89 2.13
C GLY A 106 -10.37 16.67 1.22
N ASN A 107 -10.67 16.16 0.02
CA ASN A 107 -11.62 16.79 -0.88
C ASN A 107 -12.27 15.71 -1.74
N GLY A 108 -13.26 15.05 -1.16
CA GLY A 108 -13.88 13.89 -1.80
C GLY A 108 -14.74 14.23 -3.01
N GLU A 109 -14.91 15.51 -3.32
CA GLU A 109 -15.64 15.89 -4.51
C GLU A 109 -14.78 15.93 -5.75
N GLU A 110 -13.45 15.86 -5.57
CA GLU A 110 -12.53 15.82 -6.70
C GLU A 110 -11.91 14.45 -6.81
N GLU A 111 -11.53 14.10 -8.02
CA GLU A 111 -10.94 12.79 -8.30
C GLU A 111 -9.56 12.95 -8.90
N VAL A 112 -8.75 11.89 -8.75
CA VAL A 112 -7.42 11.84 -9.32
C VAL A 112 -7.26 10.49 -9.99
N ASP A 113 -6.53 10.47 -11.10
CA ASP A 113 -6.19 9.23 -11.79
C ASP A 113 -5.04 8.58 -11.05
N VAL A 114 -5.29 7.42 -10.46
CA VAL A 114 -4.32 6.73 -9.63
C VAL A 114 -3.63 5.62 -10.43
N SER A 115 -2.31 5.61 -10.38
CA SER A 115 -1.51 4.58 -11.04
C SER A 115 -0.71 3.73 -10.06
N LEU A 116 -0.61 4.14 -8.79
CA LEU A 116 0.11 3.40 -7.77
C LEU A 116 -0.74 3.30 -6.52
N ILE A 117 -0.81 2.10 -5.93
CA ILE A 117 -1.57 1.88 -4.70
C ILE A 117 -0.69 1.16 -3.68
N PHE A 118 -0.62 1.71 -2.47
CA PHE A 118 0.00 1.05 -1.33
C PHE A 118 -1.12 0.76 -0.33
N MET A 119 -1.57 -0.48 -0.25
CA MET A 119 -2.64 -0.86 0.67
C MET A 119 -2.03 -1.32 1.97
N LEU A 120 -2.35 -0.61 3.05
CA LEU A 120 -1.73 -0.85 4.35
C LEU A 120 -2.61 -1.78 5.17
N ALA A 121 -2.02 -2.89 5.62
CA ALA A 121 -2.66 -3.80 6.55
C ALA A 121 -1.72 -3.92 7.74
N LEU A 122 -1.85 -3.00 8.69
CA LEU A 122 -0.93 -2.90 9.81
C LEU A 122 -1.68 -3.14 11.12
N LYS A 123 -1.03 -3.87 12.01
CA LYS A 123 -1.64 -4.31 13.27
C LYS A 123 -1.72 -3.20 14.31
N LYS A 124 -0.75 -2.31 14.30
CA LYS A 124 -0.65 -1.27 15.31
C LYS A 124 -0.97 0.08 14.72
N SER A 125 -1.75 0.87 15.43
CA SER A 125 -2.11 2.21 14.94
C SER A 125 -0.89 3.08 14.76
N GLU A 126 0.08 2.99 15.67
CA GLU A 126 1.27 3.81 15.55
C GLU A 126 2.10 3.42 14.34
N ASP A 127 2.08 2.12 13.95
CA ASP A 127 2.78 1.69 12.73
C ASP A 127 2.11 2.28 11.51
N GLN A 128 0.77 2.36 11.51
CA GLN A 128 0.05 2.99 10.41
C GLN A 128 0.45 4.44 10.25
N ILE A 129 0.48 5.18 11.36
CA ILE A 129 0.83 6.60 11.32
C ILE A 129 2.26 6.77 10.82
N THR A 130 3.20 5.98 11.37
CA THR A 130 4.59 6.06 10.97
C THR A 130 4.77 5.75 9.50
N MET A 131 4.10 4.69 9.01
CA MET A 131 4.23 4.31 7.62
C MET A 131 3.61 5.34 6.69
N LEU A 132 2.47 5.90 7.07
CA LEU A 132 1.86 6.96 6.26
C LEU A 132 2.79 8.15 6.11
N GLN A 133 3.43 8.56 7.22
CA GLN A 133 4.37 9.66 7.17
C GLN A 133 5.55 9.35 6.28
N ARG A 134 6.05 8.11 6.37
CA ARG A 134 7.19 7.67 5.57
C ARG A 134 6.85 7.68 4.09
N LEU A 135 5.67 7.14 3.75
CA LEU A 135 5.25 7.12 2.36
C LEU A 135 5.05 8.53 1.82
N MET A 136 4.48 9.42 2.63
CA MET A 136 4.29 10.80 2.19
C MET A 136 5.63 11.48 1.87
N GLU A 137 6.68 11.17 2.62
CA GLU A 137 8.01 11.69 2.31
C GLU A 137 8.52 11.15 0.98
N ILE A 138 8.34 9.86 0.75
CA ILE A 138 8.78 9.22 -0.48
C ILE A 138 8.04 9.81 -1.67
N PHE A 139 6.75 10.10 -1.50
CA PHE A 139 5.93 10.62 -2.59
C PHE A 139 6.37 12.00 -3.06
N GLN A 140 7.21 12.69 -2.28
CA GLN A 140 7.75 13.97 -2.72
C GLN A 140 8.80 13.82 -3.81
N ASN A 141 9.28 12.60 -4.04
CA ASN A 141 10.33 12.35 -5.01
C ASN A 141 9.75 11.75 -6.29
N GLN A 142 9.61 12.56 -7.32
CA GLN A 142 9.00 12.15 -8.59
C GLN A 142 9.79 11.04 -9.28
N GLU A 143 11.12 11.05 -9.15
CA GLU A 143 11.93 10.00 -9.76
C GLU A 143 11.65 8.64 -9.13
N LEU A 144 11.51 8.61 -7.82
CA LEU A 144 11.19 7.36 -7.13
C LEU A 144 9.81 6.84 -7.53
N LEU A 145 8.83 7.74 -7.65
CA LEU A 145 7.50 7.34 -8.07
C LEU A 145 7.52 6.73 -9.46
N LYS A 146 8.31 7.32 -10.35
CA LYS A 146 8.45 6.78 -11.68
C LYS A 146 9.06 5.38 -11.66
N GLU A 147 10.07 5.18 -10.79
CA GLU A 147 10.70 3.88 -10.67
C GLU A 147 9.73 2.84 -10.13
N PHE A 148 8.90 3.21 -9.16
CA PHE A 148 7.88 2.30 -8.67
C PHE A 148 6.89 1.96 -9.78
N ALA A 149 6.49 2.94 -10.56
CA ALA A 149 5.52 2.71 -11.63
C ALA A 149 6.09 1.81 -12.73
N GLU A 150 7.40 1.84 -12.92
CA GLU A 150 8.05 1.05 -13.96
C GLU A 150 8.56 -0.30 -13.48
N CYS A 151 8.43 -0.60 -12.19
CA CYS A 151 8.83 -1.90 -11.66
C CYS A 151 8.03 -3.02 -12.31
N LYS A 152 8.73 -4.08 -12.70
CA LYS A 152 8.07 -5.22 -13.31
C LYS A 152 8.48 -6.55 -12.70
N SER A 153 9.33 -6.53 -11.68
CA SER A 153 9.79 -7.74 -11.02
C SER A 153 9.95 -7.49 -9.54
N LEU A 154 9.91 -8.58 -8.77
CA LEU A 154 10.14 -8.50 -7.32
C LEU A 154 11.56 -8.02 -7.04
N GLU A 155 12.50 -8.40 -7.87
CA GLU A 155 13.88 -7.99 -7.66
C GLU A 155 14.02 -6.48 -7.76
N ASP A 156 13.42 -5.88 -8.78
CA ASP A 156 13.44 -4.43 -8.93
C ASP A 156 12.74 -3.75 -7.76
N PHE A 157 11.61 -4.32 -7.35
CA PHE A 157 10.84 -3.77 -6.24
C PHE A 157 11.65 -3.81 -4.94
N ASP A 158 12.35 -4.93 -4.69
CA ASP A 158 13.18 -5.06 -3.50
C ASP A 158 14.29 -4.02 -3.47
N GLN A 159 14.90 -3.76 -4.62
CA GLN A 159 15.96 -2.77 -4.67
C GLN A 159 15.43 -1.37 -4.36
N LEU A 160 14.22 -1.07 -4.84
CA LEU A 160 13.60 0.22 -4.53
C LEU A 160 13.28 0.32 -3.04
N LEU A 161 12.77 -0.75 -2.45
CA LEU A 161 12.45 -0.74 -1.03
C LEU A 161 13.71 -0.48 -0.20
N LYS A 162 14.83 -1.06 -0.59
CA LYS A 162 16.08 -0.81 0.11
C LYS A 162 16.53 0.63 -0.06
N GLN A 163 16.41 1.14 -1.29
CA GLN A 163 16.83 2.49 -1.60
C GLN A 163 16.08 3.51 -0.76
N VAL A 164 14.79 3.29 -0.52
CA VAL A 164 13.97 4.21 0.25
C VAL A 164 13.83 3.79 1.70
N GLU A 165 14.53 2.73 2.11
CA GLU A 165 14.54 2.25 3.48
C GLU A 165 13.16 1.84 3.99
N LEU A 166 12.41 1.18 3.12
CA LEU A 166 11.11 0.62 3.50
C LEU A 166 11.18 -0.89 3.71
N GLU A 167 12.34 -1.48 3.49
CA GLU A 167 12.46 -2.90 3.66
C GLU A 167 12.40 -3.30 5.13
#